data_f8356e93ddcb5a91c33cc37d73212c61
#
_entry.id   f8356e93ddcb5a91c33cc37d73212c61
#
_cell.length_a   1.000
_cell.length_b   1.000
_cell.length_c   1.000
_cell.angle_alpha   90.00
_cell.angle_beta   90.00
_cell.angle_gamma   90.00
#
_symmetry.space_group_name_H-M   'P 1'
#
loop_
_entity.id
_entity.type
_entity.pdbx_description
1 polymer ?
#
loop_
_entity_poly.entity_id
_entity_poly.type
_entity_poly.pdbx_seq_one_letter_code
_entity_poly.pdbx_strand_id
1 'polypeptide(L)'
;MKILKDSSLYVAGEIVAKVFPFLLLPYLTRALGAEEYGQLSYLMTIVILVNIFISFIQFDAISRYFFYYGKNNLSIIIKSGNMLSLAIFLFILLFFLFSRNYIMMELSVISLLQSFMQVRVTILQCQKKVGNYIIAQLSSSVISTILTFIVFCLVQTSAEARMICIGIGYLFAALYAGRYINLKPQKNSYKKIKQGILYIFSFCWPLIFHHLAYYAKGQYDRIFISNIFDDKVLGIYSAGLQIALILPVLQMAIAKGMLPYYFEYIKKGKVTRRFILNSICIATVISLIPSLISFILPGSLYSFVLGIEYRDAKYYCVLFLFGYGINSGYLIISNYFFYFGKNKIIVIANMLSSLIYVIFLFYLGTESIKLIPYATVLSNVFLLFVVIILYFLLSEKLIKSEMVK
;
A
#
# COMPACT_ATOMS: atom_id res chain seq x y z
N MET A 1 -1.88 23.58 17.62
CA MET A 1 -1.41 22.44 18.43
C MET A 1 -2.25 21.17 18.27
N LYS A 2 -3.60 21.19 18.38
CA LYS A 2 -4.46 19.99 18.26
C LYS A 2 -4.30 19.27 16.91
N ILE A 3 -4.29 19.99 15.80
CA ILE A 3 -4.13 19.42 14.44
C ILE A 3 -2.81 18.68 14.27
N LEU A 4 -1.70 19.25 14.77
CA LEU A 4 -0.37 18.61 14.69
C LEU A 4 -0.33 17.35 15.56
N LYS A 5 -0.94 17.39 16.75
CA LYS A 5 -1.05 16.25 17.65
C LYS A 5 -1.89 15.12 17.02
N ASP A 6 -3.02 15.45 16.42
CA ASP A 6 -3.88 14.46 15.77
C ASP A 6 -3.17 13.84 14.55
N SER A 7 -2.50 14.68 13.72
CA SER A 7 -1.73 14.19 12.56
C SER A 7 -0.58 13.28 12.97
N SER A 8 0.19 13.63 14.01
CA SER A 8 1.28 12.79 14.51
C SER A 8 0.77 11.47 15.10
N LEU A 9 -0.38 11.46 15.76
CA LEU A 9 -1.01 10.24 16.26
C LEU A 9 -1.48 9.32 15.12
N TYR A 10 -2.06 9.87 14.02
CA TYR A 10 -2.40 9.07 12.84
C TYR A 10 -1.15 8.41 12.24
N VAL A 11 -0.08 9.18 12.07
CA VAL A 11 1.19 8.68 11.52
C VAL A 11 1.80 7.60 12.43
N ALA A 12 1.83 7.85 13.74
CA ALA A 12 2.31 6.87 14.72
C ALA A 12 1.48 5.57 14.69
N GLY A 13 0.15 5.68 14.64
CA GLY A 13 -0.75 4.53 14.54
C GLY A 13 -0.55 3.73 13.24
N GLU A 14 -0.38 4.40 12.09
CA GLU A 14 -0.05 3.74 10.83
C GLU A 14 1.30 3.02 10.88
N ILE A 15 2.32 3.64 11.48
CA ILE A 15 3.64 3.03 11.65
C ILE A 15 3.54 1.77 12.51
N VAL A 16 2.91 1.87 13.67
CA VAL A 16 2.75 0.72 14.60
C VAL A 16 1.99 -0.41 13.92
N ALA A 17 0.88 -0.11 13.21
CA ALA A 17 0.14 -1.13 12.47
C ALA A 17 0.96 -1.81 11.37
N LYS A 18 1.85 -1.07 10.71
CA LYS A 18 2.74 -1.61 9.66
C LYS A 18 3.97 -2.33 10.21
N VAL A 19 4.43 -1.98 11.40
CA VAL A 19 5.56 -2.67 12.06
C VAL A 19 5.15 -4.08 12.54
N PHE A 20 3.89 -4.29 12.89
CA PHE A 20 3.42 -5.60 13.38
C PHE A 20 3.73 -6.78 12.42
N PRO A 21 3.48 -6.70 11.10
CA PRO A 21 3.87 -7.73 10.15
C PRO A 21 5.39 -8.00 10.12
N PHE A 22 6.23 -7.00 10.36
CA PHE A 22 7.68 -7.19 10.44
C PHE A 22 8.10 -7.96 11.68
N LEU A 23 7.47 -7.67 12.82
CA LEU A 23 7.73 -8.43 14.05
C LEU A 23 7.30 -9.89 13.93
N LEU A 24 6.25 -10.17 13.17
CA LEU A 24 5.77 -11.52 12.91
C LEU A 24 6.60 -12.28 11.88
N LEU A 25 7.36 -11.57 11.03
CA LEU A 25 8.10 -12.15 9.92
C LEU A 25 9.04 -13.31 10.35
N PRO A 26 9.90 -13.18 11.38
CA PRO A 26 10.78 -14.27 11.80
C PRO A 26 10.03 -15.53 12.25
N TYR A 27 8.87 -15.36 12.86
CA TYR A 27 8.03 -16.48 13.25
C TYR A 27 7.42 -17.17 12.03
N LEU A 28 6.81 -16.39 11.11
CA LEU A 28 6.17 -16.93 9.92
C LEU A 28 7.15 -17.66 9.01
N THR A 29 8.33 -17.08 8.77
CA THR A 29 9.34 -17.70 7.90
C THR A 29 9.87 -19.00 8.47
N ARG A 30 10.02 -19.12 9.79
CA ARG A 30 10.46 -20.35 10.44
C ARG A 30 9.37 -21.40 10.56
N ALA A 31 8.12 -20.97 10.84
CA ALA A 31 7.00 -21.90 11.02
C ALA A 31 6.52 -22.48 9.69
N LEU A 32 6.49 -21.66 8.63
CA LEU A 32 6.02 -22.05 7.31
C LEU A 32 7.13 -22.67 6.43
N GLY A 33 8.41 -22.29 6.65
CA GLY A 33 9.47 -22.57 5.68
C GLY A 33 9.36 -21.69 4.43
N ALA A 34 10.28 -21.86 3.47
CA ALA A 34 10.37 -20.97 2.33
C ALA A 34 9.23 -21.19 1.30
N GLU A 35 8.79 -22.40 1.12
CA GLU A 35 7.75 -22.78 0.14
C GLU A 35 6.37 -22.23 0.55
N GLU A 36 5.90 -22.57 1.74
CA GLU A 36 4.61 -22.10 2.26
C GLU A 36 4.60 -20.58 2.48
N TYR A 37 5.75 -19.96 2.84
CA TYR A 37 5.85 -18.51 2.94
C TYR A 37 5.77 -17.83 1.54
N GLY A 38 6.30 -18.48 0.51
CA GLY A 38 6.15 -18.07 -0.88
C GLY A 38 4.70 -18.10 -1.32
N GLN A 39 4.02 -19.23 -1.05
CA GLN A 39 2.58 -19.39 -1.32
C GLN A 39 1.76 -18.34 -0.57
N LEU A 40 2.04 -18.06 0.71
CA LEU A 40 1.40 -16.99 1.46
C LEU A 40 1.57 -15.63 0.77
N SER A 41 2.78 -15.33 0.30
CA SER A 41 3.07 -14.07 -0.41
C SER A 41 2.29 -13.96 -1.72
N TYR A 42 2.16 -15.06 -2.47
CA TYR A 42 1.34 -15.14 -3.67
C TYR A 42 -0.14 -14.90 -3.35
N LEU A 43 -0.70 -15.62 -2.36
CA LEU A 43 -2.11 -15.49 -1.96
C LEU A 43 -2.43 -14.05 -1.50
N MET A 44 -1.56 -13.43 -0.70
CA MET A 44 -1.71 -12.03 -0.29
C MET A 44 -1.73 -11.09 -1.50
N THR A 45 -0.91 -11.35 -2.51
CA THR A 45 -0.86 -10.58 -3.74
C THR A 45 -2.17 -10.68 -4.52
N ILE A 46 -2.74 -11.87 -4.62
CA ILE A 46 -4.05 -12.09 -5.26
C ILE A 46 -5.17 -11.38 -4.47
N VAL A 47 -5.18 -11.45 -3.14
CA VAL A 47 -6.17 -10.71 -2.32
C VAL A 47 -6.14 -9.22 -2.60
N ILE A 48 -4.95 -8.62 -2.75
CA ILE A 48 -4.83 -7.19 -3.08
C ILE A 48 -5.45 -6.89 -4.46
N LEU A 49 -5.20 -7.74 -5.45
CA LEU A 49 -5.78 -7.61 -6.80
C LEU A 49 -7.30 -7.72 -6.76
N VAL A 50 -7.80 -8.79 -6.17
CA VAL A 50 -9.25 -9.05 -6.05
C VAL A 50 -9.94 -7.95 -5.25
N ASN A 51 -9.27 -7.41 -4.20
CA ASN A 51 -9.79 -6.31 -3.41
C ASN A 51 -9.96 -5.02 -4.22
N ILE A 52 -9.08 -4.71 -5.18
CA ILE A 52 -9.23 -3.54 -6.07
C ILE A 52 -10.59 -3.60 -6.79
N PHE A 53 -10.98 -4.77 -7.28
CA PHE A 53 -12.26 -4.96 -7.98
C PHE A 53 -13.45 -5.04 -7.03
N ILE A 54 -13.39 -5.85 -5.97
CA ILE A 54 -14.49 -6.02 -5.01
C ILE A 54 -14.78 -4.72 -4.27
N SER A 55 -13.77 -4.02 -3.78
CA SER A 55 -13.97 -2.74 -3.08
C SER A 55 -14.42 -1.64 -4.02
N PHE A 56 -14.14 -1.78 -5.32
CA PHE A 56 -14.31 -0.74 -6.34
C PHE A 56 -13.74 0.60 -5.86
N ILE A 57 -12.75 0.55 -4.97
CA ILE A 57 -12.06 1.71 -4.36
C ILE A 57 -13.06 2.69 -3.73
N GLN A 58 -14.22 2.21 -3.27
CA GLN A 58 -15.31 3.03 -2.74
C GLN A 58 -14.89 3.91 -1.54
N PHE A 59 -13.86 3.50 -0.80
CA PHE A 59 -13.36 4.26 0.34
C PHE A 59 -12.84 5.66 -0.07
N ASP A 60 -12.25 5.82 -1.26
CA ASP A 60 -11.83 7.12 -1.79
C ASP A 60 -13.03 7.97 -2.18
N ALA A 61 -14.06 7.38 -2.81
CA ALA A 61 -15.31 8.07 -3.14
C ALA A 61 -16.05 8.53 -1.88
N ILE A 62 -16.09 7.70 -0.83
CA ILE A 62 -16.71 8.03 0.47
C ILE A 62 -15.95 9.17 1.14
N SER A 63 -14.62 9.13 1.15
CA SER A 63 -13.78 10.19 1.69
C SER A 63 -14.05 11.53 0.96
N ARG A 64 -14.02 11.51 -0.38
CA ARG A 64 -14.34 12.70 -1.18
C ARG A 64 -15.75 13.21 -0.91
N TYR A 65 -16.74 12.32 -0.86
CA TYR A 65 -18.13 12.70 -0.58
C TYR A 65 -18.25 13.39 0.76
N PHE A 66 -17.61 12.85 1.81
CA PHE A 66 -17.64 13.42 3.15
C PHE A 66 -17.11 14.85 3.21
N PHE A 67 -16.00 15.15 2.56
CA PHE A 67 -15.37 16.47 2.60
C PHE A 67 -16.00 17.46 1.62
N TYR A 68 -16.49 17.00 0.46
CA TYR A 68 -17.01 17.87 -0.59
C TYR A 68 -18.51 18.14 -0.44
N TYR A 69 -19.32 17.09 -0.19
CA TYR A 69 -20.79 17.21 -0.07
C TYR A 69 -21.28 17.19 1.39
N GLY A 70 -20.41 16.90 2.34
CA GLY A 70 -20.73 16.85 3.75
C GLY A 70 -21.33 15.51 4.21
N LYS A 71 -21.93 15.53 5.40
CA LYS A 71 -22.45 14.31 6.05
C LYS A 71 -23.88 13.92 5.59
N ASN A 72 -24.55 14.82 4.88
CA ASN A 72 -25.90 14.55 4.39
C ASN A 72 -25.84 13.45 3.32
N ASN A 73 -26.75 12.48 3.40
CA ASN A 73 -26.82 11.31 2.51
C ASN A 73 -25.57 10.39 2.51
N LEU A 74 -24.58 10.62 3.37
CA LEU A 74 -23.37 9.78 3.44
C LEU A 74 -23.71 8.32 3.74
N SER A 75 -24.71 8.06 4.60
CA SER A 75 -25.18 6.69 4.89
C SER A 75 -25.71 5.97 3.65
N ILE A 76 -26.33 6.70 2.72
CA ILE A 76 -26.82 6.16 1.45
C ILE A 76 -25.64 5.82 0.53
N ILE A 77 -24.64 6.71 0.44
CA ILE A 77 -23.43 6.46 -0.37
C ILE A 77 -22.69 5.23 0.12
N ILE A 78 -22.50 5.08 1.45
CA ILE A 78 -21.86 3.90 2.04
C ILE A 78 -22.68 2.63 1.72
N LYS A 79 -23.99 2.70 1.88
CA LYS A 79 -24.88 1.58 1.55
C LYS A 79 -24.79 1.22 0.07
N SER A 80 -24.83 2.21 -0.82
CA SER A 80 -24.68 2.01 -2.27
C SER A 80 -23.34 1.36 -2.63
N GLY A 81 -22.25 1.81 -2.01
CA GLY A 81 -20.92 1.23 -2.21
C GLY A 81 -20.84 -0.21 -1.71
N ASN A 82 -21.36 -0.49 -0.51
CA ASN A 82 -21.39 -1.85 0.01
C ASN A 82 -22.25 -2.79 -0.84
N MET A 83 -23.37 -2.30 -1.40
CA MET A 83 -24.20 -3.08 -2.33
C MET A 83 -23.45 -3.37 -3.64
N LEU A 84 -22.72 -2.38 -4.17
CA LEU A 84 -21.88 -2.56 -5.36
C LEU A 84 -20.78 -3.60 -5.10
N SER A 85 -20.04 -3.46 -3.99
CA SER A 85 -19.01 -4.42 -3.59
C SER A 85 -19.58 -5.82 -3.41
N LEU A 86 -20.76 -5.96 -2.79
CA LEU A 86 -21.41 -7.26 -2.62
C LEU A 86 -21.82 -7.85 -3.96
N ALA A 87 -22.35 -7.05 -4.88
CA ALA A 87 -22.72 -7.51 -6.22
C ALA A 87 -21.51 -8.02 -7.01
N ILE A 88 -20.39 -7.28 -6.98
CA ILE A 88 -19.14 -7.68 -7.62
C ILE A 88 -18.59 -8.95 -6.96
N PHE A 89 -18.59 -9.01 -5.63
CA PHE A 89 -18.18 -10.19 -4.89
C PHE A 89 -18.99 -11.42 -5.27
N LEU A 90 -20.32 -11.32 -5.32
CA LEU A 90 -21.19 -12.44 -5.71
C LEU A 90 -20.91 -12.90 -7.15
N PHE A 91 -20.67 -11.98 -8.06
CA PHE A 91 -20.29 -12.31 -9.43
C PHE A 91 -18.96 -13.08 -9.48
N ILE A 92 -17.94 -12.62 -8.77
CA ILE A 92 -16.62 -13.26 -8.68
C ILE A 92 -16.74 -14.63 -7.98
N LEU A 93 -17.51 -14.70 -6.90
CA LEU A 93 -17.74 -15.94 -6.15
C LEU A 93 -18.41 -17.00 -7.03
N LEU A 94 -19.46 -16.65 -7.76
CA LEU A 94 -20.15 -17.54 -8.68
C LEU A 94 -19.21 -18.02 -9.80
N PHE A 95 -18.40 -17.13 -10.37
CA PHE A 95 -17.40 -17.50 -11.37
C PHE A 95 -16.43 -18.56 -10.85
N PHE A 96 -15.89 -18.39 -9.63
CA PHE A 96 -14.98 -19.37 -9.03
C PHE A 96 -15.68 -20.63 -8.52
N LEU A 97 -16.95 -20.55 -8.19
CA LEU A 97 -17.76 -21.74 -7.88
C LEU A 97 -17.92 -22.63 -9.11
N PHE A 98 -18.22 -22.04 -10.28
CA PHE A 98 -18.32 -22.80 -11.54
C PHE A 98 -16.97 -23.40 -11.97
N SER A 99 -15.86 -22.67 -11.76
CA SER A 99 -14.52 -23.17 -12.05
C SER A 99 -13.96 -24.11 -10.96
N ARG A 100 -14.72 -24.39 -9.89
CA ARG A 100 -14.33 -25.23 -8.74
C ARG A 100 -13.01 -24.82 -8.09
N ASN A 101 -12.70 -23.53 -8.12
CA ASN A 101 -11.48 -22.99 -7.51
C ASN A 101 -11.77 -22.47 -6.09
N TYR A 102 -11.69 -23.38 -5.11
CA TYR A 102 -12.03 -23.08 -3.71
C TYR A 102 -11.10 -22.05 -3.08
N ILE A 103 -9.81 -22.05 -3.42
CA ILE A 103 -8.84 -21.07 -2.93
C ILE A 103 -9.26 -19.66 -3.35
N MET A 104 -9.61 -19.46 -4.62
CA MET A 104 -10.03 -18.15 -5.11
C MET A 104 -11.38 -17.71 -4.51
N MET A 105 -12.25 -18.64 -4.14
CA MET A 105 -13.48 -18.32 -3.39
C MET A 105 -13.13 -17.78 -2.00
N GLU A 106 -12.23 -18.43 -1.27
CA GLU A 106 -11.76 -18.00 0.04
C GLU A 106 -11.12 -16.60 -0.04
N LEU A 107 -10.20 -16.37 -0.98
CA LEU A 107 -9.54 -15.08 -1.18
C LEU A 107 -10.55 -13.97 -1.51
N SER A 108 -11.62 -14.29 -2.24
CA SER A 108 -12.70 -13.34 -2.54
C SER A 108 -13.45 -12.93 -1.28
N VAL A 109 -13.72 -13.87 -0.36
CA VAL A 109 -14.33 -13.58 0.95
C VAL A 109 -13.42 -12.68 1.78
N ILE A 110 -12.14 -13.00 1.88
CA ILE A 110 -11.15 -12.20 2.59
C ILE A 110 -11.09 -10.78 2.02
N SER A 111 -11.12 -10.64 0.69
CA SER A 111 -11.13 -9.35 -0.01
C SER A 111 -12.38 -8.53 0.30
N LEU A 112 -13.55 -9.16 0.41
CA LEU A 112 -14.80 -8.49 0.81
C LEU A 112 -14.71 -7.97 2.26
N LEU A 113 -14.20 -8.79 3.18
CA LEU A 113 -14.00 -8.40 4.58
C LEU A 113 -13.02 -7.24 4.70
N GLN A 114 -11.94 -7.26 3.92
CA GLN A 114 -10.99 -6.17 3.82
C GLN A 114 -11.65 -4.87 3.30
N SER A 115 -12.49 -4.96 2.27
CA SER A 115 -13.25 -3.81 1.73
C SER A 115 -14.14 -3.18 2.79
N PHE A 116 -14.88 -3.98 3.55
CA PHE A 116 -15.74 -3.48 4.64
C PHE A 116 -14.93 -2.83 5.77
N MET A 117 -13.78 -3.39 6.12
CA MET A 117 -12.85 -2.77 7.06
C MET A 117 -12.37 -1.42 6.55
N GLN A 118 -11.86 -1.36 5.32
CA GLN A 118 -11.33 -0.12 4.71
C GLN A 118 -12.35 1.01 4.71
N VAL A 119 -13.59 0.74 4.30
CA VAL A 119 -14.69 1.73 4.33
C VAL A 119 -14.91 2.29 5.73
N ARG A 120 -15.03 1.42 6.74
CA ARG A 120 -15.33 1.83 8.12
C ARG A 120 -14.17 2.62 8.74
N VAL A 121 -12.95 2.18 8.52
CA VAL A 121 -11.73 2.86 8.97
C VAL A 121 -11.62 4.25 8.32
N THR A 122 -11.90 4.36 7.02
CA THR A 122 -11.94 5.64 6.31
C THR A 122 -12.98 6.60 6.91
N ILE A 123 -14.16 6.11 7.28
CA ILE A 123 -15.19 6.95 7.93
C ILE A 123 -14.71 7.45 9.30
N LEU A 124 -14.07 6.61 10.11
CA LEU A 124 -13.48 7.04 11.40
C LEU A 124 -12.43 8.13 11.18
N GLN A 125 -11.59 7.98 10.16
CA GLN A 125 -10.61 8.99 9.76
C GLN A 125 -11.28 10.30 9.34
N CYS A 126 -12.30 10.27 8.50
CA CYS A 126 -13.09 11.44 8.10
C CYS A 126 -13.76 12.13 9.30
N GLN A 127 -14.24 11.34 10.28
CA GLN A 127 -14.84 11.85 11.52
C GLN A 127 -13.80 12.32 12.54
N LYS A 128 -12.51 12.24 12.23
CA LYS A 128 -11.38 12.61 13.14
C LYS A 128 -11.39 11.82 14.46
N LYS A 129 -11.86 10.58 14.45
CA LYS A 129 -11.86 9.66 15.60
C LYS A 129 -10.55 8.89 15.65
N VAL A 130 -9.45 9.61 15.92
CA VAL A 130 -8.06 9.10 15.82
C VAL A 130 -7.84 7.82 16.62
N GLY A 131 -8.26 7.81 17.91
CA GLY A 131 -8.09 6.65 18.79
C GLY A 131 -8.81 5.41 18.23
N ASN A 132 -10.07 5.55 17.82
CA ASN A 132 -10.85 4.43 17.29
C ASN A 132 -10.31 3.95 15.92
N TYR A 133 -9.78 4.86 15.10
CA TYR A 133 -9.07 4.52 13.87
C TYR A 133 -7.85 3.64 14.15
N ILE A 134 -6.99 4.05 15.09
CA ILE A 134 -5.79 3.31 15.45
C ILE A 134 -6.14 1.94 16.04
N ILE A 135 -7.10 1.88 16.97
CA ILE A 135 -7.54 0.60 17.56
C ILE A 135 -8.11 -0.33 16.50
N ALA A 136 -8.90 0.16 15.55
CA ALA A 136 -9.42 -0.65 14.45
C ALA A 136 -8.29 -1.23 13.57
N GLN A 137 -7.30 -0.41 13.21
CA GLN A 137 -6.14 -0.86 12.44
C GLN A 137 -5.30 -1.90 13.21
N LEU A 138 -5.01 -1.61 14.49
CA LEU A 138 -4.21 -2.53 15.32
C LEU A 138 -4.97 -3.82 15.62
N SER A 139 -6.29 -3.76 15.85
CA SER A 139 -7.09 -4.96 16.15
C SER A 139 -7.03 -5.97 15.01
N SER A 140 -7.02 -5.55 13.74
CA SER A 140 -6.87 -6.48 12.62
C SER A 140 -5.53 -7.23 12.68
N SER A 141 -4.43 -6.53 12.92
CA SER A 141 -3.09 -7.12 12.99
C SER A 141 -2.89 -7.99 14.23
N VAL A 142 -3.33 -7.51 15.39
CA VAL A 142 -3.18 -8.23 16.67
C VAL A 142 -4.02 -9.50 16.67
N ILE A 143 -5.30 -9.41 16.33
CA ILE A 143 -6.20 -10.56 16.30
C ILE A 143 -5.73 -11.60 15.28
N SER A 144 -5.38 -11.17 14.07
CA SER A 144 -4.85 -12.09 13.07
C SER A 144 -3.55 -12.77 13.51
N THR A 145 -2.70 -12.07 14.26
CA THR A 145 -1.45 -12.65 14.80
C THR A 145 -1.74 -13.66 15.89
N ILE A 146 -2.56 -13.32 16.87
CA ILE A 146 -2.93 -14.23 17.96
C ILE A 146 -3.59 -15.50 17.39
N LEU A 147 -4.55 -15.33 16.46
CA LEU A 147 -5.19 -16.47 15.80
C LEU A 147 -4.19 -17.33 15.02
N THR A 148 -3.21 -16.71 14.35
CA THR A 148 -2.16 -17.47 13.67
C THR A 148 -1.36 -18.33 14.63
N PHE A 149 -0.93 -17.81 15.78
CA PHE A 149 -0.24 -18.61 16.80
C PHE A 149 -1.11 -19.78 17.26
N ILE A 150 -2.38 -19.54 17.57
CA ILE A 150 -3.30 -20.57 18.03
C ILE A 150 -3.51 -21.65 16.94
N VAL A 151 -3.79 -21.23 15.70
CA VAL A 151 -4.06 -22.17 14.59
C VAL A 151 -2.83 -22.97 14.22
N PHE A 152 -1.64 -22.34 14.19
CA PHE A 152 -0.38 -23.03 13.89
C PHE A 152 0.01 -24.03 14.98
N CYS A 153 -0.34 -23.77 16.25
CA CYS A 153 -0.06 -24.69 17.33
C CYS A 153 -1.08 -25.84 17.42
N LEU A 154 -2.35 -25.60 17.09
CA LEU A 154 -3.45 -26.56 17.38
C LEU A 154 -4.00 -27.27 16.13
N VAL A 155 -3.86 -26.70 14.92
CA VAL A 155 -4.51 -27.21 13.73
C VAL A 155 -3.50 -27.53 12.64
N GLN A 156 -2.96 -26.53 11.97
CA GLN A 156 -2.06 -26.70 10.83
C GLN A 156 -1.23 -25.44 10.56
N THR A 157 0.03 -25.65 10.21
CA THR A 157 0.93 -24.60 9.72
C THR A 157 0.83 -24.56 8.18
N SER A 158 0.04 -23.64 7.63
CA SER A 158 -0.08 -23.45 6.18
C SER A 158 -0.35 -21.99 5.80
N ALA A 159 -0.06 -21.66 4.54
CA ALA A 159 -0.35 -20.36 3.96
C ALA A 159 -1.85 -20.03 4.02
N GLU A 160 -2.71 -21.00 3.68
CA GLU A 160 -4.15 -20.85 3.70
C GLU A 160 -4.67 -20.57 5.12
N ALA A 161 -4.22 -21.34 6.11
CA ALA A 161 -4.60 -21.12 7.51
C ALA A 161 -4.25 -19.70 7.99
N ARG A 162 -3.09 -19.18 7.57
CA ARG A 162 -2.71 -17.78 7.83
C ARG A 162 -3.64 -16.79 7.14
N MET A 163 -4.07 -17.06 5.89
CA MET A 163 -5.00 -16.20 5.15
C MET A 163 -6.35 -16.12 5.85
N ILE A 164 -6.90 -17.23 6.33
CA ILE A 164 -8.14 -17.26 7.11
C ILE A 164 -8.00 -16.40 8.38
N CYS A 165 -6.89 -16.52 9.12
CA CYS A 165 -6.64 -15.69 10.30
C CYS A 165 -6.61 -14.18 9.97
N ILE A 166 -6.05 -13.81 8.82
CA ILE A 166 -6.06 -12.42 8.33
C ILE A 166 -7.51 -11.97 8.04
N GLY A 167 -8.30 -12.79 7.36
CA GLY A 167 -9.71 -12.51 7.06
C GLY A 167 -10.55 -12.29 8.33
N ILE A 168 -10.37 -13.14 9.34
CA ILE A 168 -11.02 -12.98 10.65
C ILE A 168 -10.58 -11.67 11.32
N GLY A 169 -9.29 -11.31 11.24
CA GLY A 169 -8.78 -10.03 11.72
C GLY A 169 -9.48 -8.84 11.07
N TYR A 170 -9.69 -8.87 9.74
CA TYR A 170 -10.45 -7.84 9.03
C TYR A 170 -11.91 -7.75 9.48
N LEU A 171 -12.55 -8.90 9.72
CA LEU A 171 -13.93 -8.96 10.22
C LEU A 171 -14.05 -8.26 11.59
N PHE A 172 -13.19 -8.63 12.54
CA PHE A 172 -13.20 -8.02 13.88
C PHE A 172 -12.93 -6.52 13.83
N ALA A 173 -11.94 -6.08 13.06
CA ALA A 173 -11.65 -4.66 12.88
C ALA A 173 -12.84 -3.91 12.25
N ALA A 174 -13.50 -4.51 11.27
CA ALA A 174 -14.69 -3.95 10.66
C ALA A 174 -15.85 -3.83 11.67
N LEU A 175 -16.11 -4.87 12.47
CA LEU A 175 -17.15 -4.87 13.51
C LEU A 175 -16.85 -3.80 14.57
N TYR A 176 -15.61 -3.74 15.06
CA TYR A 176 -15.19 -2.71 16.01
C TYR A 176 -15.40 -1.31 15.45
N ALA A 177 -14.85 -1.02 14.27
CA ALA A 177 -14.98 0.30 13.64
C ALA A 177 -16.45 0.70 13.43
N GLY A 178 -17.29 -0.27 13.06
CA GLY A 178 -18.73 -0.06 12.84
C GLY A 178 -19.47 0.45 14.06
N ARG A 179 -19.08 0.04 15.28
CA ARG A 179 -19.71 0.48 16.54
C ARG A 179 -19.50 1.96 16.83
N TYR A 180 -18.42 2.54 16.35
CA TYR A 180 -18.05 3.92 16.61
C TYR A 180 -18.39 4.90 15.48
N ILE A 181 -19.00 4.41 14.39
CA ILE A 181 -19.44 5.26 13.29
C ILE A 181 -20.81 5.86 13.62
N ASN A 182 -20.85 7.19 13.77
CA ASN A 182 -22.09 7.91 13.99
C ASN A 182 -22.60 8.48 12.66
N LEU A 183 -23.61 7.83 12.10
CA LEU A 183 -24.31 8.28 10.90
C LEU A 183 -25.80 8.42 11.20
N LYS A 184 -26.40 9.50 10.73
CA LYS A 184 -27.86 9.66 10.81
C LYS A 184 -28.50 8.67 9.85
N PRO A 185 -29.43 7.80 10.34
CA PRO A 185 -30.17 6.92 9.46
C PRO A 185 -31.00 7.75 8.49
N GLN A 186 -31.04 7.36 7.24
CA GLN A 186 -31.83 8.03 6.24
C GLN A 186 -32.77 7.04 5.56
N LYS A 187 -33.97 7.52 5.16
CA LYS A 187 -34.90 6.69 4.41
C LYS A 187 -34.27 6.27 3.08
N ASN A 188 -34.19 4.94 2.92
CA ASN A 188 -33.69 4.34 1.70
C ASN A 188 -34.73 4.55 0.59
N SER A 189 -34.35 5.26 -0.47
CA SER A 189 -35.10 5.31 -1.71
C SER A 189 -34.30 4.64 -2.80
N TYR A 190 -34.91 3.81 -3.61
CA TYR A 190 -34.28 3.18 -4.77
C TYR A 190 -33.55 4.22 -5.64
N LYS A 191 -34.21 5.36 -5.90
CA LYS A 191 -33.62 6.46 -6.68
C LYS A 191 -32.32 6.99 -6.07
N LYS A 192 -32.27 7.17 -4.74
CA LYS A 192 -31.08 7.66 -4.05
C LYS A 192 -29.94 6.63 -4.05
N ILE A 193 -30.26 5.32 -3.89
CA ILE A 193 -29.28 4.25 -3.97
C ILE A 193 -28.69 4.16 -5.37
N LYS A 194 -29.52 4.21 -6.42
CA LYS A 194 -29.07 4.23 -7.82
C LYS A 194 -28.14 5.43 -8.09
N GLN A 195 -28.48 6.62 -7.60
CA GLN A 195 -27.64 7.80 -7.72
C GLN A 195 -26.30 7.62 -6.98
N GLY A 196 -26.31 6.98 -5.79
CA GLY A 196 -25.11 6.68 -5.04
C GLY A 196 -24.19 5.69 -5.78
N ILE A 197 -24.75 4.65 -6.39
CA ILE A 197 -23.98 3.69 -7.21
C ILE A 197 -23.35 4.41 -8.42
N LEU A 198 -24.14 5.23 -9.14
CA LEU A 198 -23.63 6.00 -10.29
C LEU A 198 -22.52 6.97 -9.88
N TYR A 199 -22.66 7.64 -8.73
CA TYR A 199 -21.61 8.52 -8.20
C TYR A 199 -20.32 7.74 -7.93
N ILE A 200 -20.39 6.60 -7.23
CA ILE A 200 -19.23 5.77 -6.93
C ILE A 200 -18.60 5.26 -8.22
N PHE A 201 -19.42 4.73 -9.13
CA PHE A 201 -18.93 4.21 -10.40
C PHE A 201 -18.21 5.27 -11.22
N SER A 202 -18.82 6.42 -11.43
CA SER A 202 -18.23 7.51 -12.23
C SER A 202 -16.95 8.07 -11.63
N PHE A 203 -16.84 8.12 -10.29
CA PHE A 203 -15.67 8.63 -9.61
C PHE A 203 -14.54 7.60 -9.53
N CYS A 204 -14.87 6.34 -9.20
CA CYS A 204 -13.87 5.32 -8.93
C CYS A 204 -13.35 4.64 -10.20
N TRP A 205 -14.13 4.59 -11.29
CA TRP A 205 -13.72 3.93 -12.53
C TRP A 205 -12.32 4.38 -13.02
N PRO A 206 -12.00 5.68 -13.14
CA PRO A 206 -10.65 6.10 -13.51
C PRO A 206 -9.58 5.75 -12.46
N LEU A 207 -9.97 5.72 -11.17
CA LEU A 207 -9.04 5.42 -10.09
C LEU A 207 -8.63 3.94 -10.08
N ILE A 208 -9.46 3.03 -10.59
CA ILE A 208 -9.11 1.60 -10.73
C ILE A 208 -7.81 1.46 -11.53
N PHE A 209 -7.68 2.15 -12.66
CA PHE A 209 -6.45 2.10 -13.47
C PHE A 209 -5.23 2.62 -12.73
N HIS A 210 -5.41 3.66 -11.91
CA HIS A 210 -4.33 4.17 -11.05
C HIS A 210 -3.90 3.12 -10.00
N HIS A 211 -4.86 2.47 -9.34
CA HIS A 211 -4.58 1.43 -8.35
C HIS A 211 -3.99 0.17 -9.00
N LEU A 212 -4.43 -0.20 -10.21
CA LEU A 212 -3.84 -1.30 -10.98
C LEU A 212 -2.39 -1.00 -11.39
N ALA A 213 -2.08 0.23 -11.81
CA ALA A 213 -0.72 0.63 -12.12
C ALA A 213 0.19 0.58 -10.87
N TYR A 214 -0.32 1.01 -9.72
CA TYR A 214 0.39 0.90 -8.45
C TYR A 214 0.58 -0.55 -8.01
N TYR A 215 -0.45 -1.40 -8.19
CA TYR A 215 -0.39 -2.83 -7.95
C TYR A 215 0.67 -3.49 -8.85
N ALA A 216 0.67 -3.17 -10.15
CA ALA A 216 1.62 -3.73 -11.09
C ALA A 216 3.07 -3.46 -10.64
N LYS A 217 3.38 -2.24 -10.21
CA LYS A 217 4.73 -1.89 -9.74
C LYS A 217 5.11 -2.49 -8.39
N GLY A 218 4.15 -2.76 -7.53
CA GLY A 218 4.44 -3.15 -6.14
C GLY A 218 4.17 -4.61 -5.78
N GLN A 219 3.49 -5.36 -6.65
CA GLN A 219 2.99 -6.69 -6.32
C GLN A 219 3.11 -7.72 -7.46
N TYR A 220 3.12 -7.28 -8.71
CA TYR A 220 3.00 -8.19 -9.86
C TYR A 220 4.22 -9.12 -10.02
N ASP A 221 5.38 -8.74 -9.50
CA ASP A 221 6.58 -9.57 -9.44
C ASP A 221 6.34 -10.92 -8.78
N ARG A 222 5.52 -10.96 -7.73
CA ARG A 222 5.22 -12.21 -6.99
C ARG A 222 4.40 -13.18 -7.84
N ILE A 223 3.41 -12.66 -8.59
CA ILE A 223 2.66 -13.48 -9.55
C ILE A 223 3.59 -13.98 -10.65
N PHE A 224 4.46 -13.12 -11.16
CA PHE A 224 5.43 -13.48 -12.18
C PHE A 224 6.36 -14.59 -11.71
N ILE A 225 6.91 -14.46 -10.49
CA ILE A 225 7.84 -15.44 -9.92
C ILE A 225 7.14 -16.77 -9.64
N SER A 226 5.96 -16.78 -9.04
CA SER A 226 5.21 -18.01 -8.75
C SER A 226 4.84 -18.78 -10.02
N ASN A 227 4.60 -18.08 -11.14
CA ASN A 227 4.23 -18.73 -12.41
C ASN A 227 5.43 -19.28 -13.22
N ILE A 228 6.62 -18.72 -13.04
CA ILE A 228 7.81 -19.08 -13.85
C ILE A 228 8.83 -19.89 -13.07
N PHE A 229 8.92 -19.62 -11.76
CA PHE A 229 9.82 -20.31 -10.85
C PHE A 229 9.00 -21.15 -9.86
N ASP A 230 9.52 -21.43 -8.69
CA ASP A 230 8.81 -22.16 -7.65
C ASP A 230 8.46 -21.26 -6.44
N ASP A 231 7.54 -21.73 -5.59
CA ASP A 231 7.09 -21.00 -4.40
C ASP A 231 8.20 -20.85 -3.35
N LYS A 232 9.17 -21.77 -3.29
CA LYS A 232 10.33 -21.67 -2.40
C LYS A 232 11.18 -20.45 -2.75
N VAL A 233 11.45 -20.27 -4.03
CA VAL A 233 12.21 -19.12 -4.53
C VAL A 233 11.45 -17.82 -4.29
N LEU A 234 10.12 -17.84 -4.51
CA LEU A 234 9.24 -16.70 -4.17
C LEU A 234 9.30 -16.38 -2.67
N GLY A 235 9.34 -17.38 -1.80
CA GLY A 235 9.45 -17.19 -0.35
C GLY A 235 10.71 -16.44 0.05
N ILE A 236 11.87 -16.86 -0.47
CA ILE A 236 13.16 -16.19 -0.20
C ILE A 236 13.17 -14.75 -0.71
N TYR A 237 12.68 -14.54 -1.94
CA TYR A 237 12.50 -13.22 -2.54
C TYR A 237 11.61 -12.31 -1.69
N SER A 238 10.43 -12.82 -1.32
CA SER A 238 9.43 -12.07 -0.56
C SER A 238 9.88 -11.75 0.86
N ALA A 239 10.64 -12.62 1.51
CA ALA A 239 11.21 -12.35 2.83
C ALA A 239 12.23 -11.20 2.77
N GLY A 240 13.11 -11.18 1.75
CA GLY A 240 14.05 -10.09 1.52
C GLY A 240 13.34 -8.76 1.22
N LEU A 241 12.31 -8.81 0.38
CA LEU A 241 11.48 -7.65 0.06
C LEU A 241 10.73 -7.14 1.31
N GLN A 242 10.16 -8.03 2.14
CA GLN A 242 9.43 -7.64 3.34
C GLN A 242 10.34 -6.86 4.31
N ILE A 243 11.58 -7.26 4.52
CA ILE A 243 12.55 -6.50 5.32
C ILE A 243 12.80 -5.13 4.69
N ALA A 244 12.99 -5.06 3.39
CA ALA A 244 13.27 -3.80 2.70
C ALA A 244 12.10 -2.81 2.76
N LEU A 245 10.85 -3.26 2.88
CA LEU A 245 9.66 -2.42 3.00
C LEU A 245 9.63 -1.55 4.27
N ILE A 246 10.50 -1.81 5.26
CA ILE A 246 10.69 -0.91 6.41
C ILE A 246 11.11 0.49 5.93
N LEU A 247 11.99 0.57 4.93
CA LEU A 247 12.51 1.85 4.45
C LEU A 247 11.42 2.78 3.86
N PRO A 248 10.55 2.35 2.93
CA PRO A 248 9.44 3.19 2.46
C PRO A 248 8.49 3.63 3.58
N VAL A 249 8.24 2.78 4.59
CA VAL A 249 7.40 3.15 5.74
C VAL A 249 8.03 4.30 6.52
N LEU A 250 9.33 4.24 6.79
CA LEU A 250 10.06 5.31 7.47
C LEU A 250 10.12 6.59 6.62
N GLN A 251 10.41 6.47 5.32
CA GLN A 251 10.43 7.61 4.39
C GLN A 251 9.08 8.34 4.36
N MET A 252 7.96 7.62 4.29
CA MET A 252 6.62 8.19 4.32
C MET A 252 6.32 8.90 5.64
N ALA A 253 6.75 8.34 6.77
CA ALA A 253 6.59 8.95 8.08
C ALA A 253 7.36 10.27 8.19
N ILE A 254 8.63 10.27 7.76
CA ILE A 254 9.48 11.46 7.74
C ILE A 254 8.89 12.52 6.80
N ALA A 255 8.47 12.12 5.59
CA ALA A 255 7.88 13.02 4.61
C ALA A 255 6.61 13.70 5.15
N LYS A 256 5.70 12.93 5.79
CA LYS A 256 4.49 13.50 6.42
C LYS A 256 4.84 14.47 7.56
N GLY A 257 5.82 14.16 8.39
CA GLY A 257 6.28 15.04 9.48
C GLY A 257 6.93 16.33 9.00
N MET A 258 7.70 16.27 7.91
CA MET A 258 8.40 17.44 7.35
C MET A 258 7.51 18.32 6.45
N LEU A 259 6.38 17.79 5.97
CA LEU A 259 5.52 18.44 4.98
C LEU A 259 5.12 19.90 5.35
N PRO A 260 4.64 20.21 6.59
CA PRO A 260 4.23 21.56 6.94
C PRO A 260 5.40 22.55 6.90
N TYR A 261 6.61 22.13 7.35
CA TYR A 261 7.81 22.95 7.30
C TYR A 261 8.25 23.21 5.86
N TYR A 262 8.19 22.16 5.01
CA TYR A 262 8.53 22.29 3.61
C TYR A 262 7.60 23.24 2.87
N PHE A 263 6.30 23.20 3.12
CA PHE A 263 5.31 24.12 2.55
C PHE A 263 5.50 25.56 3.03
N GLU A 264 5.87 25.75 4.31
CA GLU A 264 6.21 27.07 4.84
C GLU A 264 7.46 27.65 4.17
N TYR A 265 8.49 26.81 3.91
CA TYR A 265 9.70 27.23 3.18
C TYR A 265 9.39 27.64 1.74
N ILE A 266 8.51 26.89 1.05
CA ILE A 266 8.05 27.27 -0.30
C ILE A 266 7.32 28.60 -0.25
N LYS A 267 6.37 28.78 0.68
CA LYS A 267 5.60 30.02 0.85
C LYS A 267 6.49 31.24 1.11
N LYS A 268 7.60 31.07 1.84
CA LYS A 268 8.58 32.13 2.12
C LYS A 268 9.56 32.40 0.96
N GLY A 269 9.41 31.73 -0.18
CA GLY A 269 10.31 31.87 -1.33
C GLY A 269 11.74 31.36 -1.09
N LYS A 270 11.96 30.59 -0.01
CA LYS A 270 13.30 30.08 0.36
C LYS A 270 13.70 28.83 -0.40
N VAL A 271 12.79 28.21 -1.15
CA VAL A 271 13.03 26.99 -1.92
C VAL A 271 13.60 27.36 -3.29
N THR A 272 14.93 27.39 -3.37
CA THR A 272 15.66 27.57 -4.62
C THR A 272 15.91 26.25 -5.34
N ARG A 273 16.29 26.30 -6.62
CA ARG A 273 16.69 25.09 -7.37
C ARG A 273 17.84 24.34 -6.67
N ARG A 274 18.82 25.08 -6.15
CA ARG A 274 19.95 24.50 -5.41
C ARG A 274 19.48 23.83 -4.11
N PHE A 275 18.53 24.43 -3.41
CA PHE A 275 17.93 23.83 -2.19
C PHE A 275 17.29 22.48 -2.50
N ILE A 276 16.47 22.39 -3.57
CA ILE A 276 15.81 21.13 -3.95
C ILE A 276 16.82 20.08 -4.36
N LEU A 277 17.81 20.41 -5.21
CA LEU A 277 18.83 19.45 -5.63
C LEU A 277 19.66 18.93 -4.45
N ASN A 278 20.08 19.83 -3.56
CA ASN A 278 20.79 19.44 -2.34
C ASN A 278 19.92 18.54 -1.44
N SER A 279 18.64 18.88 -1.29
CA SER A 279 17.71 18.07 -0.49
C SER A 279 17.49 16.67 -1.10
N ILE A 280 17.38 16.56 -2.42
CA ILE A 280 17.31 15.29 -3.13
C ILE A 280 18.57 14.47 -2.89
N CYS A 281 19.74 15.08 -3.09
CA CYS A 281 21.04 14.42 -2.91
C CYS A 281 21.18 13.89 -1.46
N ILE A 282 20.95 14.75 -0.47
CA ILE A 282 21.06 14.40 0.95
C ILE A 282 20.05 13.29 1.30
N ALA A 283 18.78 13.42 0.91
CA ALA A 283 17.76 12.42 1.21
C ALA A 283 18.09 11.08 0.56
N THR A 284 18.55 11.08 -0.70
CA THR A 284 18.94 9.85 -1.40
C THR A 284 20.15 9.19 -0.74
N VAL A 285 21.21 9.95 -0.44
CA VAL A 285 22.42 9.43 0.21
C VAL A 285 22.07 8.82 1.58
N ILE A 286 21.29 9.52 2.41
CA ILE A 286 20.86 8.99 3.72
C ILE A 286 20.01 7.73 3.55
N SER A 287 19.11 7.71 2.58
CA SER A 287 18.22 6.57 2.32
C SER A 287 18.94 5.36 1.70
N LEU A 288 20.13 5.54 1.15
CA LEU A 288 20.98 4.44 0.68
C LEU A 288 21.81 3.77 1.81
N ILE A 289 21.95 4.43 2.96
CA ILE A 289 22.69 3.88 4.11
C ILE A 289 22.16 2.49 4.53
N PRO A 290 20.83 2.24 4.66
CA PRO A 290 20.32 0.92 4.99
C PRO A 290 20.71 -0.17 3.99
N SER A 291 20.78 0.15 2.69
CA SER A 291 21.25 -0.79 1.67
C SER A 291 22.72 -1.12 1.87
N LEU A 292 23.56 -0.12 2.15
CA LEU A 292 24.99 -0.32 2.44
C LEU A 292 25.20 -1.16 3.71
N ILE A 293 24.45 -0.88 4.77
CA ILE A 293 24.51 -1.68 6.01
C ILE A 293 24.10 -3.13 5.71
N SER A 294 22.98 -3.33 5.00
CA SER A 294 22.50 -4.65 4.60
C SER A 294 23.53 -5.41 3.74
N PHE A 295 24.27 -4.71 2.88
CA PHE A 295 25.33 -5.27 2.06
C PHE A 295 26.53 -5.76 2.89
N ILE A 296 26.94 -5.01 3.91
CA ILE A 296 28.08 -5.36 4.79
C ILE A 296 27.70 -6.51 5.72
N LEU A 297 26.46 -6.58 6.20
CA LEU A 297 25.99 -7.62 7.10
C LEU A 297 26.16 -9.01 6.47
N PRO A 298 26.62 -10.03 7.21
CA PRO A 298 26.77 -11.38 6.68
C PRO A 298 25.42 -12.05 6.41
N GLY A 299 25.33 -12.92 5.41
CA GLY A 299 24.11 -13.71 5.10
C GLY A 299 23.66 -14.61 6.26
N SER A 300 24.57 -15.00 7.16
CA SER A 300 24.24 -15.74 8.38
C SER A 300 23.29 -15.00 9.32
N LEU A 301 23.29 -13.66 9.31
CA LEU A 301 22.33 -12.88 10.09
C LEU A 301 20.90 -13.06 9.57
N TYR A 302 20.73 -13.12 8.25
CA TYR A 302 19.43 -13.39 7.63
C TYR A 302 18.96 -14.81 7.95
N SER A 303 19.85 -15.79 7.87
CA SER A 303 19.55 -17.16 8.31
C SER A 303 19.20 -17.23 9.79
N PHE A 304 19.88 -16.46 10.63
CA PHE A 304 19.58 -16.38 12.07
C PHE A 304 18.21 -15.78 12.34
N VAL A 305 17.80 -14.73 11.62
CA VAL A 305 16.51 -14.06 11.85
C VAL A 305 15.36 -14.84 11.21
N LEU A 306 15.50 -15.23 9.93
CA LEU A 306 14.41 -15.75 9.12
C LEU A 306 14.35 -17.28 9.07
N GLY A 307 15.47 -17.96 9.33
CA GLY A 307 15.64 -19.41 9.15
C GLY A 307 16.72 -19.73 8.12
N ILE A 308 17.25 -20.95 8.18
CA ILE A 308 18.44 -21.40 7.42
C ILE A 308 18.24 -21.24 5.90
N GLU A 309 17.04 -21.50 5.40
CA GLU A 309 16.69 -21.43 3.97
C GLU A 309 16.75 -20.02 3.38
N TYR A 310 16.70 -18.98 4.23
CA TYR A 310 16.58 -17.57 3.79
C TYR A 310 17.93 -16.82 3.71
N ARG A 311 19.04 -17.55 3.63
CA ARG A 311 20.37 -16.91 3.50
C ARG A 311 20.45 -15.96 2.32
N ASP A 312 19.86 -16.34 1.19
CA ASP A 312 19.87 -15.57 -0.06
C ASP A 312 18.87 -14.42 -0.08
N ALA A 313 17.98 -14.31 0.93
CA ALA A 313 17.10 -13.16 1.11
C ALA A 313 17.89 -11.84 1.26
N LYS A 314 19.14 -11.91 1.75
CA LYS A 314 20.08 -10.78 1.80
C LYS A 314 20.20 -10.09 0.44
N TYR A 315 20.41 -10.85 -0.64
CA TYR A 315 20.60 -10.31 -1.97
C TYR A 315 19.41 -9.44 -2.39
N TYR A 316 18.20 -9.96 -2.24
CA TYR A 316 16.98 -9.24 -2.57
C TYR A 316 16.76 -8.03 -1.67
N CYS A 317 17.00 -8.16 -0.36
CA CYS A 317 16.88 -7.08 0.60
C CYS A 317 17.78 -5.89 0.23
N VAL A 318 19.06 -6.12 -0.10
CA VAL A 318 20.03 -5.09 -0.51
C VAL A 318 19.54 -4.32 -1.72
N LEU A 319 19.11 -5.03 -2.79
CA LEU A 319 18.66 -4.39 -4.02
C LEU A 319 17.36 -3.61 -3.84
N PHE A 320 16.42 -4.13 -3.06
CA PHE A 320 15.18 -3.41 -2.77
C PHE A 320 15.43 -2.17 -1.90
N LEU A 321 16.28 -2.26 -0.88
CA LEU A 321 16.68 -1.11 -0.08
C LEU A 321 17.36 -0.04 -0.96
N PHE A 322 18.18 -0.45 -1.91
CA PHE A 322 18.81 0.45 -2.87
C PHE A 322 17.76 1.14 -3.75
N GLY A 323 16.85 0.37 -4.34
CA GLY A 323 15.79 0.91 -5.18
C GLY A 323 14.85 1.88 -4.43
N TYR A 324 14.45 1.53 -3.20
CA TYR A 324 13.64 2.41 -2.34
C TYR A 324 14.42 3.62 -1.83
N GLY A 325 15.74 3.48 -1.64
CA GLY A 325 16.61 4.61 -1.29
C GLY A 325 16.58 5.71 -2.35
N ILE A 326 16.65 5.34 -3.63
CA ILE A 326 16.56 6.28 -4.77
C ILE A 326 15.20 6.99 -4.78
N ASN A 327 14.12 6.30 -4.43
CA ASN A 327 12.78 6.86 -4.44
C ASN A 327 12.58 8.02 -3.43
N SER A 328 13.47 8.20 -2.44
CA SER A 328 13.39 9.32 -1.48
C SER A 328 13.46 10.68 -2.14
N GLY A 329 14.27 10.84 -3.18
CA GLY A 329 14.36 12.08 -3.94
C GLY A 329 13.07 12.45 -4.66
N TYR A 330 12.35 11.45 -5.17
CA TYR A 330 11.03 11.64 -5.76
C TYR A 330 10.02 12.23 -4.76
N LEU A 331 10.03 11.81 -3.48
CA LEU A 331 9.10 12.32 -2.46
C LEU A 331 9.24 13.84 -2.25
N ILE A 332 10.46 14.38 -2.34
CA ILE A 332 10.71 15.82 -2.19
C ILE A 332 10.08 16.61 -3.34
N ILE A 333 10.31 16.18 -4.58
CA ILE A 333 9.78 16.88 -5.75
C ILE A 333 8.26 16.69 -5.86
N SER A 334 7.74 15.51 -5.52
CA SER A 334 6.29 15.27 -5.54
C SER A 334 5.56 16.22 -4.61
N ASN A 335 6.09 16.46 -3.38
CA ASN A 335 5.52 17.43 -2.45
C ASN A 335 5.59 18.89 -2.98
N TYR A 336 6.63 19.23 -3.76
CA TYR A 336 6.69 20.51 -4.44
C TYR A 336 5.53 20.68 -5.44
N PHE A 337 5.31 19.70 -6.30
CA PHE A 337 4.19 19.73 -7.25
C PHE A 337 2.83 19.70 -6.58
N PHE A 338 2.69 19.00 -5.44
CA PHE A 338 1.47 19.01 -4.64
C PHE A 338 1.15 20.39 -4.08
N TYR A 339 2.16 21.13 -3.61
CA TYR A 339 1.98 22.51 -3.15
C TYR A 339 1.36 23.39 -4.25
N PHE A 340 1.86 23.28 -5.48
CA PHE A 340 1.36 24.06 -6.63
C PHE A 340 0.11 23.44 -7.30
N GLY A 341 -0.49 22.40 -6.74
CA GLY A 341 -1.70 21.76 -7.28
C GLY A 341 -1.50 21.02 -8.61
N LYS A 342 -0.25 20.66 -8.95
CA LYS A 342 0.10 19.96 -10.20
C LYS A 342 0.11 18.44 -10.06
N ASN A 343 -0.86 17.89 -9.33
CA ASN A 343 -0.97 16.45 -9.02
C ASN A 343 -1.00 15.56 -10.28
N LYS A 344 -1.60 16.03 -11.38
CA LYS A 344 -1.66 15.28 -12.65
C LYS A 344 -0.28 14.87 -13.16
N ILE A 345 0.72 15.74 -12.99
CA ILE A 345 2.11 15.46 -13.42
C ILE A 345 2.66 14.26 -12.67
N ILE A 346 2.45 14.22 -11.36
CA ILE A 346 2.92 13.13 -10.49
C ILE A 346 2.21 11.81 -10.84
N VAL A 347 0.91 11.86 -11.09
CA VAL A 347 0.15 10.66 -11.48
C VAL A 347 0.68 10.09 -12.80
N ILE A 348 0.88 10.93 -13.83
CA ILE A 348 1.40 10.49 -15.13
C ILE A 348 2.81 9.92 -14.98
N ALA A 349 3.70 10.59 -14.24
CA ALA A 349 5.06 10.10 -14.02
C ALA A 349 5.08 8.72 -13.32
N ASN A 350 4.20 8.50 -12.32
CA ASN A 350 4.07 7.20 -11.67
C ASN A 350 3.51 6.12 -12.62
N MET A 351 2.51 6.44 -13.44
CA MET A 351 1.97 5.49 -14.42
C MET A 351 3.02 5.06 -15.44
N LEU A 352 3.82 6.03 -15.95
CA LEU A 352 4.94 5.73 -16.84
C LEU A 352 6.01 4.87 -16.17
N SER A 353 6.35 5.19 -14.92
CA SER A 353 7.29 4.39 -14.14
C SER A 353 6.77 2.96 -13.89
N SER A 354 5.46 2.79 -13.68
CA SER A 354 4.86 1.46 -13.53
C SER A 354 4.90 0.66 -14.82
N LEU A 355 4.68 1.31 -15.96
CA LEU A 355 4.80 0.68 -17.26
C LEU A 355 6.24 0.21 -17.52
N ILE A 356 7.23 1.06 -17.25
CA ILE A 356 8.65 0.71 -17.36
C ILE A 356 9.02 -0.44 -16.44
N TYR A 357 8.50 -0.43 -15.20
CA TYR A 357 8.69 -1.54 -14.28
C TYR A 357 8.21 -2.87 -14.87
N VAL A 358 7.00 -2.90 -15.44
CA VAL A 358 6.45 -4.12 -16.06
C VAL A 358 7.30 -4.59 -17.24
N ILE A 359 7.74 -3.65 -18.12
CA ILE A 359 8.61 -3.98 -19.25
C ILE A 359 9.92 -4.62 -18.76
N PHE A 360 10.60 -4.00 -17.79
CA PHE A 360 11.84 -4.56 -17.26
C PHE A 360 11.62 -5.84 -16.47
N LEU A 361 10.48 -6.00 -15.78
CA LEU A 361 10.14 -7.24 -15.09
C LEU A 361 10.07 -8.41 -16.09
N PHE A 362 9.39 -8.24 -17.21
CA PHE A 362 9.32 -9.29 -18.22
C PHE A 362 10.68 -9.54 -18.90
N TYR A 363 11.40 -8.49 -19.25
CA TYR A 363 12.69 -8.62 -19.93
C TYR A 363 13.76 -9.27 -19.04
N LEU A 364 13.92 -8.79 -17.81
CA LEU A 364 14.94 -9.28 -16.88
C LEU A 364 14.52 -10.57 -16.16
N GLY A 365 13.22 -10.72 -15.89
CA GLY A 365 12.70 -11.86 -15.15
C GLY A 365 12.73 -13.16 -15.91
N THR A 366 12.65 -13.12 -17.25
CA THR A 366 12.82 -14.30 -18.11
C THR A 366 14.26 -14.80 -18.12
N GLU A 367 15.24 -13.93 -17.91
CA GLU A 367 16.65 -14.29 -17.88
C GLU A 367 17.02 -14.94 -16.52
N SER A 368 16.67 -14.30 -15.41
CA SER A 368 16.97 -14.80 -14.07
C SER A 368 16.17 -14.10 -12.99
N ILE A 369 15.74 -14.87 -11.99
CA ILE A 369 15.08 -14.30 -10.79
C ILE A 369 15.94 -13.26 -10.07
N LYS A 370 17.27 -13.39 -10.10
CA LYS A 370 18.20 -12.43 -9.48
C LYS A 370 18.13 -11.06 -10.12
N LEU A 371 17.69 -10.98 -11.37
CA LEU A 371 17.56 -9.71 -12.09
C LEU A 371 16.24 -8.97 -11.83
N ILE A 372 15.23 -9.65 -11.31
CA ILE A 372 13.90 -9.05 -11.06
C ILE A 372 13.95 -7.78 -10.18
N PRO A 373 14.71 -7.71 -9.06
CA PRO A 373 14.78 -6.48 -8.27
C PRO A 373 15.32 -5.26 -9.02
N TYR A 374 16.11 -5.47 -10.07
CA TYR A 374 16.60 -4.36 -10.91
C TYR A 374 15.47 -3.65 -11.65
N ALA A 375 14.35 -4.32 -11.95
CA ALA A 375 13.17 -3.65 -12.50
C ALA A 375 12.66 -2.54 -11.55
N THR A 376 12.68 -2.79 -10.22
CA THR A 376 12.34 -1.79 -9.21
C THR A 376 13.38 -0.65 -9.20
N VAL A 377 14.66 -0.96 -9.24
CA VAL A 377 15.73 0.04 -9.28
C VAL A 377 15.60 0.93 -10.50
N LEU A 378 15.53 0.34 -11.70
CA LEU A 378 15.46 1.05 -12.98
C LEU A 378 14.21 1.92 -13.07
N SER A 379 13.05 1.40 -12.65
CA SER A 379 11.79 2.17 -12.65
C SER A 379 11.83 3.35 -11.68
N ASN A 380 12.49 3.23 -10.53
CA ASN A 380 12.65 4.32 -9.57
C ASN A 380 13.67 5.36 -10.04
N VAL A 381 14.77 4.94 -10.67
CA VAL A 381 15.73 5.84 -11.34
C VAL A 381 15.02 6.64 -12.43
N PHE A 382 14.27 5.96 -13.30
CA PHE A 382 13.49 6.62 -14.35
C PHE A 382 12.48 7.61 -13.75
N LEU A 383 11.74 7.23 -12.71
CA LEU A 383 10.77 8.12 -12.06
C LEU A 383 11.45 9.37 -11.52
N LEU A 384 12.56 9.22 -10.79
CA LEU A 384 13.33 10.35 -10.26
C LEU A 384 13.85 11.26 -11.37
N PHE A 385 14.38 10.69 -12.46
CA PHE A 385 14.88 11.42 -13.61
C PHE A 385 13.77 12.25 -14.29
N VAL A 386 12.63 11.62 -14.59
CA VAL A 386 11.48 12.30 -15.22
C VAL A 386 11.00 13.46 -14.35
N VAL A 387 10.86 13.24 -13.05
CA VAL A 387 10.32 14.26 -12.15
C VAL A 387 11.32 15.41 -11.95
N ILE A 388 12.63 15.15 -11.97
CA ILE A 388 13.67 16.19 -11.98
C ILE A 388 13.57 17.03 -13.26
N ILE A 389 13.47 16.41 -14.44
CA ILE A 389 13.33 17.16 -15.69
C ILE A 389 12.08 18.03 -15.67
N LEU A 390 10.93 17.47 -15.27
CA LEU A 390 9.68 18.22 -15.18
C LEU A 390 9.78 19.38 -14.17
N TYR A 391 10.50 19.19 -13.08
CA TYR A 391 10.77 20.26 -12.13
C TYR A 391 11.57 21.42 -12.79
N PHE A 392 12.64 21.13 -13.54
CA PHE A 392 13.41 22.16 -14.22
C PHE A 392 12.59 22.90 -15.29
N LEU A 393 11.74 22.21 -16.03
CA LEU A 393 10.92 22.79 -17.09
C LEU A 393 9.78 23.66 -16.55
N LEU A 394 9.24 23.34 -15.39
CA LEU A 394 7.99 23.94 -14.90
C LEU A 394 8.20 24.89 -13.70
N SER A 395 9.30 24.78 -12.94
CA SER A 395 9.49 25.52 -11.71
C SER A 395 9.40 27.04 -11.87
N GLU A 396 9.98 27.61 -12.94
CA GLU A 396 9.93 29.06 -13.19
C GLU A 396 8.50 29.56 -13.51
N LYS A 397 7.73 28.77 -14.29
CA LYS A 397 6.35 29.11 -14.62
C LYS A 397 5.46 29.04 -13.38
N LEU A 398 5.71 28.08 -12.47
CA LEU A 398 4.96 27.90 -11.25
C LEU A 398 5.19 29.03 -10.25
N ILE A 399 6.44 29.44 -10.05
CA ILE A 399 6.78 30.57 -9.17
C ILE A 399 6.17 31.88 -9.70
N LYS A 400 6.29 32.15 -11.01
CA LYS A 400 5.67 33.34 -11.63
C LYS A 400 4.16 33.38 -11.48
N SER A 401 3.48 32.24 -11.57
CA SER A 401 2.00 32.15 -11.44
C SER A 401 1.50 32.42 -10.02
N GLU A 402 2.34 32.26 -9.00
CA GLU A 402 2.00 32.53 -7.60
C GLU A 402 2.28 33.98 -7.20
N MET A 403 3.27 34.64 -7.83
CA MET A 403 3.55 36.06 -7.60
C MET A 403 2.49 37.01 -8.20
N VAL A 404 1.62 36.47 -9.05
CA VAL A 404 0.50 37.22 -9.70
C VAL A 404 -0.83 37.01 -8.94
N LYS A 405 -0.88 36.12 -7.96
CA LYS A 405 -2.04 35.92 -7.07
C LYS A 405 -1.85 36.59 -5.71
#